data_20f943d5b5c654f1222c2cbdbefaa059
#
_entry.id   20f943d5b5c654f1222c2cbdbefaa059
#
_cell.length_a   1.000
_cell.length_b   1.000
_cell.length_c   1.000
_cell.angle_alpha   90.00
_cell.angle_beta   90.00
_cell.angle_gamma   90.00
#
_symmetry.space_group_name_H-M   'P 1'
#
loop_
_entity.id
_entity.type
_entity.pdbx_description
1 polymer ?
#
loop_
_entity_poly.entity_id
_entity_poly.type
_entity_poly.pdbx_seq_one_letter_code
_entity_poly.pdbx_strand_id
1 'polypeptide(L)'
;MAGFVQIIEYQTSRIDEVAALATEFREQTEATVQDGPKPLAGTITADRDRPGYYLSFVEFDSYEAATEASNRPETQEFFGRLSQFMDGPPKFYNLEVVQAWRMED
;
A
#
# COMPACT_ATOMS: atom_id res chain seq x y z
N MET A 1 -5.26 -16.12 -0.77
CA MET A 1 -4.15 -15.93 -1.72
C MET A 1 -4.35 -14.64 -2.48
N ALA A 2 -3.30 -13.85 -2.62
CA ALA A 2 -3.40 -12.58 -3.33
C ALA A 2 -3.56 -12.80 -4.83
N GLY A 3 -4.52 -12.09 -5.43
CA GLY A 3 -4.72 -12.09 -6.87
C GLY A 3 -4.36 -10.78 -7.53
N PHE A 4 -4.11 -9.74 -6.73
CA PHE A 4 -3.84 -8.41 -7.22
C PHE A 4 -2.83 -7.72 -6.30
N VAL A 5 -1.88 -7.02 -6.91
CA VAL A 5 -0.87 -6.25 -6.16
C VAL A 5 -0.87 -4.83 -6.67
N GLN A 6 -0.97 -3.88 -5.76
CA GLN A 6 -0.78 -2.47 -6.07
C GLN A 6 0.58 -2.05 -5.58
N ILE A 7 1.34 -1.39 -6.45
CA ILE A 7 2.64 -0.83 -6.07
C ILE A 7 2.54 0.69 -6.15
N ILE A 8 3.06 1.35 -5.13
CA ILE A 8 3.13 2.80 -5.09
C ILE A 8 4.61 3.16 -5.02
N GLU A 9 5.10 3.82 -6.07
CA GLU A 9 6.48 4.30 -6.13
C GLU A 9 6.50 5.79 -5.78
N TYR A 10 7.35 6.17 -4.84
CA TYR A 10 7.38 7.55 -4.38
C TYR A 10 8.76 7.93 -3.87
N GLN A 11 8.98 9.24 -3.75
CA GLN A 11 10.20 9.80 -3.21
C GLN A 11 9.85 10.56 -1.94
N THR A 12 10.62 10.35 -0.87
CA THR A 12 10.41 11.05 0.38
C THR A 12 11.70 11.13 1.17
N SER A 13 11.84 12.21 1.93
CA SER A 13 12.90 12.35 2.94
C SER A 13 12.37 12.05 4.34
N ARG A 14 11.11 11.60 4.45
CA ARG A 14 10.41 11.41 5.73
C ARG A 14 9.81 10.01 5.83
N ILE A 15 10.61 9.00 5.52
CA ILE A 15 10.11 7.61 5.47
C ILE A 15 9.59 7.13 6.83
N ASP A 16 10.19 7.58 7.92
CA ASP A 16 9.73 7.16 9.24
C ASP A 16 8.30 7.65 9.52
N GLU A 17 7.97 8.85 9.04
CA GLU A 17 6.62 9.39 9.19
C GLU A 17 5.64 8.68 8.26
N VAL A 18 6.09 8.32 7.04
CA VAL A 18 5.28 7.53 6.12
C VAL A 18 4.95 6.17 6.73
N ALA A 19 5.95 5.51 7.28
CA ALA A 19 5.76 4.19 7.90
C ALA A 19 4.84 4.26 9.11
N ALA A 20 4.97 5.31 9.93
CA ALA A 20 4.11 5.51 11.10
C ALA A 20 2.66 5.73 10.67
N LEU A 21 2.45 6.53 9.62
CA LEU A 21 1.10 6.78 9.11
C LEU A 21 0.49 5.51 8.54
N ALA A 22 1.27 4.71 7.84
CA ALA A 22 0.80 3.44 7.29
C ALA A 22 0.39 2.47 8.40
N THR A 23 1.16 2.41 9.49
CA THR A 23 0.83 1.59 10.64
C THR A 23 -0.49 2.03 11.29
N GLU A 24 -0.64 3.34 11.48
CA GLU A 24 -1.87 3.91 12.04
C GLU A 24 -3.08 3.55 11.18
N PHE A 25 -2.95 3.69 9.86
CA PHE A 25 -4.05 3.39 8.95
C PHE A 25 -4.40 1.90 8.98
N ARG A 26 -3.40 1.03 9.01
CA ARG A 26 -3.63 -0.41 9.08
C ARG A 26 -4.39 -0.78 10.35
N GLU A 27 -3.97 -0.24 11.49
CA GLU A 27 -4.62 -0.51 12.76
C GLU A 27 -6.05 0.01 12.79
N GLN A 28 -6.28 1.18 12.22
CA GLN A 28 -7.60 1.76 12.13
C GLN A 28 -8.51 0.89 11.23
N THR A 29 -7.98 0.41 10.11
CA THR A 29 -8.73 -0.45 9.20
C THR A 29 -9.12 -1.76 9.88
N GLU A 30 -8.20 -2.38 10.59
CA GLU A 30 -8.47 -3.62 11.31
C GLU A 30 -9.56 -3.42 12.37
N ALA A 31 -9.57 -2.26 13.02
CA ALA A 31 -10.53 -1.98 14.08
C ALA A 31 -11.93 -1.61 13.56
N THR A 32 -12.01 -0.97 12.40
CA THR A 32 -13.27 -0.36 11.93
C THR A 32 -13.93 -1.08 10.76
N VAL A 33 -13.17 -1.78 9.93
CA VAL A 33 -13.74 -2.50 8.78
C VAL A 33 -14.12 -3.90 9.20
N GLN A 34 -15.43 -4.11 9.40
CA GLN A 34 -15.96 -5.41 9.80
C GLN A 34 -16.29 -6.27 8.61
N ASP A 35 -16.86 -5.65 7.58
CA ASP A 35 -17.24 -6.32 6.35
C ASP A 35 -16.58 -5.61 5.19
N GLY A 36 -16.37 -6.34 4.12
CA GLY A 36 -15.77 -5.80 2.91
C GLY A 36 -14.28 -6.04 2.85
N PRO A 37 -13.70 -5.74 1.69
CA PRO A 37 -12.31 -6.09 1.44
C PRO A 37 -11.31 -5.25 2.23
N LYS A 38 -10.26 -5.92 2.68
CA LYS A 38 -9.12 -5.31 3.35
C LYS A 38 -7.86 -5.78 2.63
N PRO A 39 -6.75 -5.03 2.74
CA PRO A 39 -5.47 -5.54 2.25
C PRO A 39 -5.10 -6.84 2.95
N LEU A 40 -4.54 -7.78 2.20
CA LEU A 40 -4.07 -9.06 2.74
C LEU A 40 -2.70 -8.92 3.37
N ALA A 41 -1.86 -8.07 2.77
CA ALA A 41 -0.49 -7.86 3.22
C ALA A 41 0.02 -6.55 2.67
N GLY A 42 1.02 -5.99 3.31
CA GLY A 42 1.67 -4.79 2.84
C GLY A 42 3.16 -4.82 3.17
N THR A 43 3.96 -4.22 2.31
CA THR A 43 5.40 -4.14 2.48
C THR A 43 5.88 -2.78 2.00
N ILE A 44 6.69 -2.11 2.80
CA ILE A 44 7.35 -0.88 2.38
C ILE A 44 8.82 -1.24 2.11
N THR A 45 9.30 -0.93 0.91
CA THR A 45 10.67 -1.22 0.53
C THR A 45 11.40 0.05 0.16
N ALA A 46 12.70 0.08 0.44
CA ALA A 46 13.59 1.16 0.00
C ALA A 46 14.32 0.69 -1.24
N ASP A 47 14.39 1.55 -2.25
CA ASP A 47 15.15 1.23 -3.46
C ASP A 47 16.64 1.40 -3.15
N ARG A 48 17.35 0.29 -3.15
CA ARG A 48 18.76 0.28 -2.77
C ARG A 48 19.62 1.11 -3.72
N ASP A 49 19.21 1.21 -4.98
CA ASP A 49 19.99 1.87 -6.02
C ASP A 49 19.61 3.33 -6.23
N ARG A 50 18.51 3.78 -5.62
CA ARG A 50 18.05 5.16 -5.72
C ARG A 50 17.72 5.68 -4.32
N PRO A 51 18.68 6.27 -3.60
CA PRO A 51 18.41 6.82 -2.26
C PRO A 51 17.24 7.80 -2.28
N GLY A 52 16.34 7.66 -1.31
CA GLY A 52 15.16 8.52 -1.21
C GLY A 52 13.94 8.00 -1.96
N TYR A 53 14.09 6.94 -2.74
CA TYR A 53 12.98 6.32 -3.46
C TYR A 53 12.51 5.06 -2.75
N TYR A 54 11.20 4.88 -2.71
CA TYR A 54 10.57 3.76 -2.00
C TYR A 54 9.45 3.18 -2.84
N LEU A 55 9.19 1.89 -2.65
CA LEU A 55 8.07 1.21 -3.28
C LEU A 55 7.30 0.50 -2.19
N SER A 56 6.00 0.81 -2.09
CA SER A 56 5.11 0.13 -1.17
C SER A 56 4.26 -0.86 -1.96
N PHE A 57 4.18 -2.08 -1.46
CA PHE A 57 3.42 -3.16 -2.08
C PHE A 57 2.22 -3.46 -1.21
N VAL A 58 1.04 -3.50 -1.81
CA VAL A 58 -0.18 -3.86 -1.09
C VAL A 58 -0.88 -4.97 -1.86
N GLU A 59 -1.19 -6.07 -1.17
CA GLU A 59 -1.79 -7.24 -1.79
C GLU A 59 -3.27 -7.32 -1.45
N PHE A 60 -4.08 -7.65 -2.46
CA PHE A 60 -5.53 -7.81 -2.32
C PHE A 60 -5.96 -9.12 -2.98
N ASP A 61 -7.16 -9.59 -2.64
CA ASP A 61 -7.76 -10.77 -3.29
C ASP A 61 -7.97 -10.55 -4.78
N SER A 62 -8.38 -9.34 -5.18
CA SER A 62 -8.73 -9.03 -6.55
C SER A 62 -8.62 -7.53 -6.81
N TYR A 63 -8.68 -7.16 -8.09
CA TYR A 63 -8.75 -5.76 -8.48
C TYR A 63 -10.01 -5.09 -7.91
N GLU A 64 -11.13 -5.81 -7.93
CA GLU A 64 -12.39 -5.31 -7.41
C GLU A 64 -12.29 -5.01 -5.92
N ALA A 65 -11.63 -5.90 -5.18
CA ALA A 65 -11.41 -5.71 -3.74
C ALA A 65 -10.54 -4.46 -3.49
N ALA A 66 -9.49 -4.29 -4.28
CA ALA A 66 -8.61 -3.13 -4.16
C ALA A 66 -9.36 -1.83 -4.46
N THR A 67 -10.18 -1.83 -5.50
CA THR A 67 -10.97 -0.67 -5.90
C THR A 67 -11.95 -0.26 -4.81
N GLU A 68 -12.66 -1.24 -4.25
CA GLU A 68 -13.61 -0.97 -3.19
C GLU A 68 -12.92 -0.41 -1.95
N ALA A 69 -11.79 -0.99 -1.57
CA ALA A 69 -11.01 -0.49 -0.43
C ALA A 69 -10.50 0.92 -0.69
N SER A 70 -10.04 1.22 -1.91
CA SER A 70 -9.52 2.53 -2.26
C SER A 70 -10.59 3.62 -2.28
N ASN A 71 -11.84 3.25 -2.49
CA ASN A 71 -12.94 4.21 -2.57
C ASN A 71 -13.50 4.60 -1.20
N ARG A 72 -13.04 3.98 -0.13
CA ARG A 72 -13.48 4.35 1.21
C ARG A 72 -12.99 5.75 1.56
N PRO A 73 -13.83 6.57 2.23
CA PRO A 73 -13.40 7.91 2.66
C PRO A 73 -12.13 7.90 3.50
N GLU A 74 -11.98 6.91 4.38
CA GLU A 74 -10.81 6.79 5.25
C GLU A 74 -9.54 6.57 4.43
N THR A 75 -9.65 5.79 3.34
CA THR A 75 -8.51 5.52 2.46
C THR A 75 -8.13 6.79 1.69
N GLN A 76 -9.11 7.54 1.22
CA GLN A 76 -8.86 8.80 0.54
C GLN A 76 -8.17 9.81 1.46
N GLU A 77 -8.62 9.87 2.71
CA GLU A 77 -7.99 10.73 3.71
C GLU A 77 -6.56 10.32 3.99
N PHE A 78 -6.32 9.01 4.10
CA PHE A 78 -4.98 8.48 4.30
C PHE A 78 -4.04 8.92 3.17
N PHE A 79 -4.46 8.78 1.91
CA PHE A 79 -3.63 9.18 0.78
C PHE A 79 -3.39 10.69 0.76
N GLY A 80 -4.38 11.48 1.18
CA GLY A 80 -4.22 12.92 1.31
C GLY A 80 -3.15 13.29 2.33
N ARG A 81 -3.14 12.63 3.47
CA ARG A 81 -2.13 12.84 4.50
C ARG A 81 -0.75 12.35 4.03
N LEU A 82 -0.74 11.20 3.38
CA LEU A 82 0.49 10.58 2.90
C LEU A 82 1.22 11.46 1.89
N SER A 83 0.45 12.10 1.00
CA SER A 83 1.02 12.95 -0.05
C SER A 83 1.81 14.14 0.52
N GLN A 84 1.51 14.56 1.74
CA GLN A 84 2.23 15.68 2.38
C GLN A 84 3.67 15.31 2.73
N PHE A 85 3.97 14.02 2.82
CA PHE A 85 5.31 13.55 3.14
C PHE A 85 6.11 13.17 1.89
N MET A 86 5.50 13.27 0.72
CA MET A 86 6.15 12.89 -0.54
C MET A 86 6.77 14.10 -1.22
N ASP A 87 7.92 13.89 -1.86
CA ASP A 87 8.67 14.95 -2.55
C ASP A 87 8.30 15.05 -4.02
N GLY A 88 7.11 14.61 -4.38
CA GLY A 88 6.61 14.65 -5.74
C GLY A 88 5.42 13.71 -5.88
N PRO A 89 4.77 13.69 -7.05
CA PRO A 89 3.62 12.82 -7.23
C PRO A 89 4.04 11.36 -7.23
N PRO A 90 3.26 10.49 -6.55
CA PRO A 90 3.54 9.07 -6.57
C PRO A 90 3.12 8.45 -7.91
N LYS A 91 3.72 7.31 -8.21
CA LYS A 91 3.34 6.53 -9.38
C LYS A 91 2.71 5.22 -8.91
N PHE A 92 1.55 4.89 -9.48
CA PHE A 92 0.80 3.70 -9.11
C PHE A 92 0.93 2.64 -10.19
N TYR A 93 1.08 1.38 -9.75
CA TYR A 93 1.08 0.23 -10.63
C TYR A 93 0.01 -0.73 -10.14
N ASN A 94 -0.88 -1.12 -11.04
CA ASN A 94 -1.98 -2.04 -10.73
C ASN A 94 -1.71 -3.34 -11.46
N LEU A 95 -1.35 -4.39 -10.71
CA LEU A 95 -0.80 -5.61 -11.29
C LEU A 95 -1.64 -6.81 -10.91
N GLU A 96 -2.04 -7.60 -11.89
CA GLU A 96 -2.71 -8.87 -11.63
C GLU A 96 -1.66 -9.95 -11.47
N VAL A 97 -1.83 -10.79 -10.46
CA VAL A 97 -0.89 -11.87 -10.21
C VAL A 97 -1.13 -12.97 -11.24
N VAL A 98 -0.09 -13.28 -12.00
CA VAL A 98 -0.13 -14.36 -12.98
C VAL A 98 0.30 -15.67 -12.35
N GLN A 99 1.33 -15.62 -11.52
CA GLN A 99 1.83 -16.79 -10.82
C GLN A 99 2.50 -16.34 -9.53
N ALA A 100 2.26 -17.07 -8.47
CA ALA A 100 2.90 -16.82 -7.19
C ALA A 100 3.33 -18.15 -6.59
N TRP A 101 4.50 -18.15 -5.94
CA TRP A 101 5.00 -19.35 -5.29
C TRP A 101 5.85 -18.95 -4.11
N ARG A 102 6.05 -19.88 -3.21
CA ARG A 102 6.87 -19.67 -2.02
C ARG A 102 7.66 -20.94 -1.76
N MET A 103 8.95 -20.75 -1.51
CA MET A 103 9.78 -21.86 -1.04
C MET A 103 9.51 -22.05 0.44
N GLU A 104 9.33 -23.30 0.85
CA GLU A 104 9.13 -23.62 2.26
C GLU A 104 10.43 -24.15 2.85
N ASP A 105 10.65 -23.81 4.11
CA ASP A 105 11.85 -24.25 4.86
C ASP A 105 11.72 -25.66 5.35
#